data_e1c457dd03fb5f1f5308fe01dad3b5c4
#
_entry.id   e1c457dd03fb5f1f5308fe01dad3b5c4
#
_cell.length_a   1.000
_cell.length_b   1.000
_cell.length_c   1.000
_cell.angle_alpha   90.00
_cell.angle_beta   90.00
_cell.angle_gamma   90.00
#
_symmetry.space_group_name_H-M   'P 1'
#
loop_
_entity.id
_entity.type
_entity.pdbx_description
1 polymer ?
#
loop_
_entity_poly.entity_id
_entity_poly.type
_entity_poly.pdbx_seq_one_letter_code
_entity_poly.pdbx_strand_id
1 'polypeptide(L)'
;MVSIIVSPVLCIRVIDDVEEPHHYVINLLSNQSAVDVCFGPLLHTYIPRSLDTMSHPARISLRAPPHLPFIQGFPGIPGGPSRRPPGVHGTVEIRVGAVPIKAKWVRVEIRKHEVIPPGFKTSSSEDRSTWEHVGEIQTLWTPQNTTKEFDVLETADFKFFLPLPENIPPTVMMMKESGIRYELVAAVCYKQKGGMFKKDASSVNKTTEDLRITKHELNSAWPLYNQPDTFNATAANGAIEMIVQRPYSAFGPNDRILLTAVLKSSQPKPFRVKGFECTLLEVVTVTQIPSSQDKKKPKKVAPPTTKSRTVATARYPIDETLGRGGEKSARIDIPMAPDKLLVTVRNGRSIEVGYELEVKAVCEGIPELAVKGIKYVVGPFSRAHSQQAVR
;
A
#
# COMPACT_ATOMS: atom_id res chain seq x y z
N MET A 1 19.65 -14.05 -30.74
CA MET A 1 18.78 -13.14 -31.51
C MET A 1 17.43 -13.82 -31.71
N VAL A 2 16.39 -13.36 -31.02
CA VAL A 2 15.04 -13.93 -31.15
C VAL A 2 14.16 -12.86 -31.78
N SER A 3 13.56 -13.17 -32.91
CA SER A 3 12.59 -12.28 -33.59
C SER A 3 11.18 -12.74 -33.27
N ILE A 4 10.39 -11.90 -32.63
CA ILE A 4 8.97 -12.15 -32.33
C ILE A 4 8.14 -11.28 -33.27
N ILE A 5 7.38 -11.88 -34.16
CA ILE A 5 6.44 -11.19 -35.04
C ILE A 5 5.10 -11.12 -34.31
N VAL A 6 4.70 -9.93 -33.87
CA VAL A 6 3.47 -9.70 -33.11
C VAL A 6 2.31 -9.22 -34.01
N SER A 7 2.65 -8.69 -35.20
CA SER A 7 1.66 -8.20 -36.21
C SER A 7 2.42 -7.94 -37.51
N PRO A 8 1.79 -7.94 -38.69
CA PRO A 8 2.46 -7.59 -39.94
C PRO A 8 3.02 -6.15 -39.99
N VAL A 9 2.77 -5.35 -38.97
CA VAL A 9 3.20 -3.92 -38.90
C VAL A 9 4.24 -3.68 -37.81
N LEU A 10 4.52 -4.65 -36.90
CA LEU A 10 5.43 -4.44 -35.79
C LEU A 10 6.50 -5.57 -35.75
N CYS A 11 7.75 -5.22 -35.94
CA CYS A 11 8.88 -6.13 -35.79
C CYS A 11 9.70 -5.69 -34.54
N ILE A 12 9.71 -6.53 -33.51
CA ILE A 12 10.52 -6.28 -32.29
C ILE A 12 11.82 -7.08 -32.45
N ARG A 13 12.94 -6.39 -32.47
CA ARG A 13 14.29 -6.98 -32.47
C ARG A 13 14.86 -6.86 -31.07
N VAL A 14 15.05 -7.98 -30.39
CA VAL A 14 15.73 -8.04 -29.09
C VAL A 14 17.20 -8.35 -29.37
N ILE A 15 18.07 -7.45 -28.95
CA ILE A 15 19.52 -7.64 -29.00
C ILE A 15 19.96 -7.93 -27.57
N ASP A 16 20.30 -9.20 -27.28
CA ASP A 16 20.96 -9.58 -26.02
C ASP A 16 22.46 -9.32 -26.18
N ASP A 17 22.96 -8.25 -25.58
CA ASP A 17 24.36 -8.09 -25.24
C ASP A 17 24.54 -8.20 -23.73
N VAL A 18 25.53 -8.98 -23.36
CA VAL A 18 25.86 -9.46 -22.04
C VAL A 18 26.28 -8.30 -21.13
N GLU A 19 25.80 -8.33 -19.87
CA GLU A 19 26.22 -7.54 -18.71
C GLU A 19 25.71 -6.08 -18.62
N GLU A 20 24.62 -5.95 -17.85
CA GLU A 20 24.03 -4.78 -17.19
C GLU A 20 22.61 -4.39 -17.69
N PRO A 21 21.80 -3.64 -16.92
CA PRO A 21 20.34 -3.78 -16.91
C PRO A 21 19.68 -3.55 -18.27
N HIS A 22 18.81 -4.48 -18.61
CA HIS A 22 18.13 -4.60 -19.89
C HIS A 22 17.50 -3.30 -20.40
N HIS A 23 18.12 -2.67 -21.39
CA HIS A 23 17.52 -1.62 -22.22
C HIS A 23 16.84 -2.28 -23.43
N TYR A 24 15.52 -2.15 -23.52
CA TYR A 24 14.78 -2.56 -24.72
C TYR A 24 14.68 -1.37 -25.68
N VAL A 25 15.19 -1.51 -26.89
CA VAL A 25 15.01 -0.54 -27.97
C VAL A 25 13.87 -1.04 -28.86
N ILE A 26 12.77 -0.29 -28.91
CA ILE A 26 11.65 -0.55 -29.83
C ILE A 26 11.80 0.39 -31.01
N ASN A 27 12.17 -0.13 -32.18
CA ASN A 27 12.20 0.62 -33.42
C ASN A 27 10.82 0.55 -34.10
N LEU A 28 10.10 1.65 -34.11
CA LEU A 28 8.88 1.83 -34.89
C LEU A 28 9.26 2.31 -36.29
N LEU A 29 9.20 1.40 -37.25
CA LEU A 29 9.38 1.76 -38.67
C LEU A 29 8.08 2.39 -39.19
N SER A 30 7.93 3.70 -39.09
CA SER A 30 7.03 4.47 -39.90
C SER A 30 7.82 5.14 -41.04
N ASN A 31 7.20 5.28 -42.19
CA ASN A 31 7.85 5.71 -43.45
C ASN A 31 8.52 7.10 -43.43
N GLN A 32 8.73 7.73 -42.30
CA GLN A 32 9.53 8.95 -42.16
C GLN A 32 10.03 9.07 -40.71
N SER A 33 11.35 8.98 -40.54
CA SER A 33 12.17 9.21 -39.33
C SER A 33 12.01 8.17 -38.20
N ALA A 34 13.15 7.56 -37.81
CA ALA A 34 13.28 6.77 -36.61
C ALA A 34 13.14 7.68 -35.36
N VAL A 35 12.20 7.40 -34.50
CA VAL A 35 12.06 8.06 -33.20
C VAL A 35 12.51 7.06 -32.12
N ASP A 36 13.65 7.33 -31.51
CA ASP A 36 14.11 6.56 -30.35
C ASP A 36 13.26 6.95 -29.13
N VAL A 37 12.40 6.05 -28.68
CA VAL A 37 11.60 6.23 -27.47
C VAL A 37 12.22 5.38 -26.36
N CYS A 38 12.93 6.04 -25.45
CA CYS A 38 13.43 5.41 -24.22
C CYS A 38 12.28 5.29 -23.20
N PHE A 39 11.80 4.09 -22.96
CA PHE A 39 10.89 3.81 -21.84
C PHE A 39 11.71 3.45 -20.60
N GLY A 40 11.53 4.21 -19.52
CA GLY A 40 12.06 3.87 -18.20
C GLY A 40 11.43 2.56 -17.62
N PRO A 41 11.90 2.05 -16.48
CA PRO A 41 11.68 0.68 -15.99
C PRO A 41 10.26 0.37 -15.47
N LEU A 42 9.20 0.84 -16.14
CA LEU A 42 7.80 0.68 -15.68
C LEU A 42 6.89 -0.10 -16.66
N LEU A 43 7.45 -0.80 -17.62
CA LEU A 43 6.68 -1.80 -18.37
C LEU A 43 6.76 -3.15 -17.64
N HIS A 44 5.88 -3.35 -16.65
CA HIS A 44 5.47 -4.70 -16.31
C HIS A 44 4.78 -5.29 -17.54
N THR A 45 5.54 -6.01 -18.36
CA THR A 45 4.96 -6.89 -19.38
C THR A 45 4.08 -7.90 -18.67
N TYR A 46 2.78 -7.70 -18.81
CA TYR A 46 1.77 -8.69 -18.45
C TYR A 46 1.99 -9.90 -19.37
N ILE A 47 2.77 -10.86 -18.91
CA ILE A 47 2.79 -12.19 -19.51
C ILE A 47 1.51 -12.87 -19.01
N PRO A 48 0.52 -13.13 -19.88
CA PRO A 48 -0.64 -13.89 -19.46
C PRO A 48 -0.15 -15.25 -18.99
N ARG A 49 -0.31 -15.52 -17.68
CA ARG A 49 -0.03 -16.84 -17.11
C ARG A 49 -0.77 -17.87 -17.93
N SER A 50 -0.03 -18.85 -18.40
CA SER A 50 -0.36 -20.07 -19.15
C SER A 50 -1.86 -20.33 -19.33
N LEU A 51 -2.25 -20.46 -20.58
CA LEU A 51 -3.45 -21.16 -21.03
C LEU A 51 -3.48 -22.56 -20.40
N ASP A 52 -4.03 -22.68 -19.22
CA ASP A 52 -4.55 -23.94 -18.72
C ASP A 52 -5.78 -24.27 -19.59
N THR A 53 -5.53 -25.00 -20.65
CA THR A 53 -6.54 -25.47 -21.62
C THR A 53 -7.37 -26.63 -21.08
N MET A 54 -7.77 -26.58 -19.83
CA MET A 54 -8.97 -27.30 -19.40
C MET A 54 -10.15 -26.44 -19.84
N SER A 55 -10.88 -26.86 -20.86
CA SER A 55 -12.06 -26.15 -21.35
C SER A 55 -13.13 -26.13 -20.25
N HIS A 56 -13.08 -25.11 -19.40
CA HIS A 56 -14.15 -24.88 -18.46
C HIS A 56 -15.45 -24.62 -19.25
N PRO A 57 -16.56 -25.20 -18.85
CA PRO A 57 -17.83 -25.05 -19.55
C PRO A 57 -18.37 -23.62 -19.52
N ALA A 58 -17.81 -22.76 -18.66
CA ALA A 58 -18.09 -21.34 -18.61
C ALA A 58 -16.78 -20.55 -18.41
N ARG A 59 -16.62 -19.50 -19.21
CA ARG A 59 -15.60 -18.46 -18.99
C ARG A 59 -16.17 -17.39 -18.07
N ILE A 60 -15.40 -17.01 -17.07
CA ILE A 60 -15.72 -15.88 -16.17
C ILE A 60 -14.69 -14.79 -16.36
N SER A 61 -15.14 -13.54 -16.42
CA SER A 61 -14.28 -12.35 -16.50
C SER A 61 -14.85 -11.20 -15.69
N LEU A 62 -13.95 -10.30 -15.29
CA LEU A 62 -14.28 -9.05 -14.61
C LEU A 62 -14.07 -7.89 -15.58
N ARG A 63 -15.05 -6.96 -15.62
CA ARG A 63 -14.96 -5.76 -16.43
C ARG A 63 -15.20 -4.54 -15.56
N ALA A 64 -14.23 -3.62 -15.57
CA ALA A 64 -14.37 -2.31 -14.96
C ALA A 64 -15.48 -1.49 -15.68
N PRO A 65 -16.06 -0.47 -15.03
CA PRO A 65 -16.95 0.47 -15.71
C PRO A 65 -16.24 1.14 -16.89
N PRO A 66 -16.95 1.50 -17.98
CA PRO A 66 -16.36 2.21 -19.10
C PRO A 66 -15.63 3.48 -18.65
N HIS A 67 -14.36 3.64 -19.06
CA HIS A 67 -13.51 4.81 -18.78
C HIS A 67 -13.20 5.08 -17.31
N LEU A 68 -13.47 4.12 -16.41
CA LEU A 68 -13.23 4.24 -14.97
C LEU A 68 -12.47 3.01 -14.45
N PRO A 69 -11.65 3.16 -13.40
CA PRO A 69 -11.10 2.01 -12.69
C PRO A 69 -12.21 1.28 -11.91
N PHE A 70 -11.93 0.06 -11.44
CA PHE A 70 -12.85 -0.66 -10.55
C PHE A 70 -13.17 0.13 -9.28
N ILE A 71 -12.17 0.79 -8.68
CA ILE A 71 -12.34 1.58 -7.47
C ILE A 71 -12.85 2.97 -7.83
N GLN A 72 -13.98 3.34 -7.24
CA GLN A 72 -14.58 4.65 -7.36
C GLN A 72 -14.81 5.28 -5.99
N GLY A 73 -14.75 6.61 -5.96
CA GLY A 73 -14.75 7.35 -4.71
C GLY A 73 -13.36 7.40 -4.06
N PHE A 74 -13.32 7.81 -2.81
CA PHE A 74 -12.08 8.06 -2.07
C PHE A 74 -12.10 7.29 -0.76
N PRO A 75 -11.52 6.07 -0.70
CA PRO A 75 -11.37 5.35 0.56
C PRO A 75 -10.71 6.24 1.63
N GLY A 76 -11.28 6.29 2.83
CA GLY A 76 -10.85 7.17 3.92
C GLY A 76 -11.57 8.51 3.98
N ILE A 77 -12.40 8.87 2.97
CA ILE A 77 -13.30 10.03 3.05
C ILE A 77 -14.72 9.51 3.28
N PRO A 78 -15.37 9.88 4.38
CA PRO A 78 -16.75 9.50 4.65
C PRO A 78 -17.70 9.93 3.52
N GLY A 79 -18.72 9.11 3.25
CA GLY A 79 -19.83 9.49 2.40
C GLY A 79 -20.60 10.68 2.99
N GLY A 80 -21.31 11.40 2.14
CA GLY A 80 -22.15 12.53 2.54
C GLY A 80 -23.33 12.70 1.60
N PRO A 81 -24.22 13.69 1.83
CA PRO A 81 -25.41 13.89 1.03
C PRO A 81 -25.15 14.02 -0.48
N SER A 82 -24.00 14.58 -0.84
CA SER A 82 -23.57 14.79 -2.23
C SER A 82 -22.46 13.82 -2.69
N ARG A 83 -22.01 12.91 -1.83
CA ARG A 83 -20.87 12.03 -2.09
C ARG A 83 -21.24 10.57 -1.87
N ARG A 84 -21.10 9.76 -2.92
CA ARG A 84 -21.28 8.31 -2.80
C ARG A 84 -20.18 7.70 -1.92
N PRO A 85 -20.50 6.67 -1.12
CA PRO A 85 -19.49 5.93 -0.40
C PRO A 85 -18.47 5.32 -1.38
N PRO A 86 -17.19 5.23 -1.00
CA PRO A 86 -16.18 4.58 -1.83
C PRO A 86 -16.50 3.10 -1.98
N GLY A 87 -16.24 2.56 -3.17
CA GLY A 87 -16.52 1.17 -3.45
C GLY A 87 -15.89 0.66 -4.72
N VAL A 88 -15.99 -0.63 -4.92
CA VAL A 88 -15.54 -1.33 -6.12
C VAL A 88 -16.75 -1.63 -6.99
N HIS A 89 -16.74 -1.08 -8.20
CA HIS A 89 -17.80 -1.21 -9.18
C HIS A 89 -17.32 -2.01 -10.38
N GLY A 90 -18.22 -2.79 -10.97
CA GLY A 90 -17.91 -3.51 -12.20
C GLY A 90 -19.01 -4.42 -12.66
N THR A 91 -18.64 -5.27 -13.58
CA THR A 91 -19.51 -6.31 -14.14
C THR A 91 -18.77 -7.64 -14.12
N VAL A 92 -19.44 -8.67 -13.59
CA VAL A 92 -19.02 -10.05 -13.76
C VAL A 92 -19.67 -10.59 -15.02
N GLU A 93 -18.87 -10.98 -15.99
CA GLU A 93 -19.35 -11.56 -17.24
C GLU A 93 -19.20 -13.07 -17.20
N ILE A 94 -20.29 -13.78 -17.39
CA ILE A 94 -20.32 -15.23 -17.57
C ILE A 94 -20.60 -15.51 -19.06
N ARG A 95 -19.71 -16.23 -19.69
CA ARG A 95 -19.86 -16.70 -21.08
C ARG A 95 -19.86 -18.20 -21.09
N VAL A 96 -21.00 -18.80 -21.39
CA VAL A 96 -21.17 -20.24 -21.56
C VAL A 96 -21.12 -20.61 -23.03
N GLY A 97 -20.68 -21.82 -23.33
CA GLY A 97 -20.68 -22.34 -24.69
C GLY A 97 -22.12 -22.60 -25.22
N ALA A 98 -22.23 -23.42 -26.25
CA ALA A 98 -23.51 -23.77 -26.85
C ALA A 98 -24.49 -24.49 -25.89
N VAL A 99 -23.96 -25.07 -24.81
CA VAL A 99 -24.77 -25.77 -23.79
C VAL A 99 -24.73 -24.97 -22.50
N PRO A 100 -25.89 -24.53 -21.97
CA PRO A 100 -25.99 -23.86 -20.67
C PRO A 100 -25.43 -24.75 -19.55
N ILE A 101 -24.91 -24.11 -18.50
CA ILE A 101 -24.39 -24.81 -17.32
C ILE A 101 -25.44 -24.90 -16.22
N LYS A 102 -25.34 -25.92 -15.37
CA LYS A 102 -26.10 -25.99 -14.13
C LYS A 102 -25.27 -25.34 -13.03
N ALA A 103 -25.63 -24.12 -12.64
CA ALA A 103 -24.91 -23.33 -11.62
C ALA A 103 -25.64 -23.35 -10.28
N LYS A 104 -24.89 -23.20 -9.20
CA LYS A 104 -25.37 -23.05 -7.82
C LYS A 104 -25.39 -21.58 -7.39
N TRP A 105 -24.34 -20.84 -7.77
CA TRP A 105 -24.23 -19.42 -7.46
C TRP A 105 -23.17 -18.74 -8.32
N VAL A 106 -23.31 -17.42 -8.50
CA VAL A 106 -22.28 -16.50 -8.97
C VAL A 106 -22.02 -15.48 -7.86
N ARG A 107 -20.76 -15.27 -7.49
CA ARG A 107 -20.36 -14.39 -6.38
C ARG A 107 -19.20 -13.50 -6.78
N VAL A 108 -19.12 -12.36 -6.09
CA VAL A 108 -17.99 -11.45 -6.16
C VAL A 108 -17.62 -11.01 -4.75
N GLU A 109 -16.32 -10.87 -4.50
CA GLU A 109 -15.77 -10.52 -3.19
C GLU A 109 -14.44 -9.79 -3.34
N ILE A 110 -14.05 -9.04 -2.32
CA ILE A 110 -12.72 -8.46 -2.18
C ILE A 110 -11.96 -9.27 -1.14
N ARG A 111 -10.73 -9.64 -1.46
CA ARG A 111 -9.79 -10.29 -0.54
C ARG A 111 -8.63 -9.36 -0.23
N LYS A 112 -8.28 -9.26 1.04
CA LYS A 112 -7.05 -8.61 1.50
C LYS A 112 -6.03 -9.69 1.83
N HIS A 113 -4.81 -9.54 1.34
CA HIS A 113 -3.67 -10.37 1.66
C HIS A 113 -2.63 -9.54 2.40
N GLU A 114 -2.17 -10.04 3.53
CA GLU A 114 -1.03 -9.49 4.26
C GLU A 114 0.10 -10.51 4.26
N VAL A 115 1.24 -10.14 3.69
CA VAL A 115 2.43 -10.99 3.60
C VAL A 115 3.55 -10.34 4.40
N ILE A 116 3.99 -11.00 5.46
CA ILE A 116 5.02 -10.52 6.37
C ILE A 116 6.36 -10.36 5.63
N PRO A 117 7.03 -9.20 5.73
CA PRO A 117 8.30 -8.96 5.06
C PRO A 117 9.39 -9.94 5.49
N PRO A 118 10.35 -10.24 4.58
CA PRO A 118 11.50 -11.06 4.94
C PRO A 118 12.31 -10.42 6.08
N GLY A 119 12.91 -11.28 6.91
CA GLY A 119 13.70 -10.85 8.07
C GLY A 119 12.90 -10.68 9.36
N PHE A 120 11.58 -10.70 9.35
CA PHE A 120 10.78 -10.89 10.55
C PHE A 120 10.64 -12.39 10.85
N LYS A 121 10.77 -12.76 12.13
CA LYS A 121 10.60 -14.15 12.56
C LYS A 121 9.13 -14.50 12.52
N THR A 122 8.79 -15.65 11.94
CA THR A 122 7.47 -16.26 11.96
C THR A 122 7.59 -17.68 12.50
N SER A 123 6.53 -18.20 13.11
CA SER A 123 6.54 -19.56 13.67
C SER A 123 6.59 -20.63 12.58
N SER A 124 6.04 -20.37 11.40
CA SER A 124 6.10 -21.24 10.23
C SER A 124 6.11 -20.42 8.93
N SER A 125 6.37 -21.07 7.80
CA SER A 125 6.25 -20.44 6.48
C SER A 125 4.80 -20.09 6.15
N GLU A 126 3.84 -20.87 6.63
CA GLU A 126 2.40 -20.65 6.43
C GLU A 126 1.88 -19.42 7.20
N ASP A 127 2.49 -19.10 8.35
CA ASP A 127 2.13 -17.93 9.16
C ASP A 127 2.60 -16.60 8.53
N ARG A 128 3.33 -16.65 7.42
CA ARG A 128 3.80 -15.44 6.72
C ARG A 128 2.73 -14.76 5.89
N SER A 129 1.72 -15.48 5.46
CA SER A 129 0.67 -14.94 4.60
C SER A 129 -0.68 -15.19 5.24
N THR A 130 -1.43 -14.12 5.42
CA THR A 130 -2.82 -14.18 5.87
C THR A 130 -3.71 -13.55 4.82
N TRP A 131 -4.93 -14.04 4.71
CA TRP A 131 -5.94 -13.40 3.89
C TRP A 131 -7.27 -13.31 4.63
N GLU A 132 -8.08 -12.32 4.28
CA GLU A 132 -9.42 -12.14 4.83
C GLU A 132 -10.34 -11.48 3.80
N HIS A 133 -11.64 -11.66 3.97
CA HIS A 133 -12.63 -10.94 3.19
C HIS A 133 -12.70 -9.48 3.64
N VAL A 134 -12.90 -8.58 2.67
CA VAL A 134 -13.15 -7.16 2.92
C VAL A 134 -14.63 -6.89 2.66
N GLY A 135 -15.36 -6.56 3.70
CA GLY A 135 -16.81 -6.41 3.61
C GLY A 135 -17.53 -7.74 3.39
N GLU A 136 -18.69 -7.66 2.78
CA GLU A 136 -19.55 -8.82 2.52
C GLU A 136 -19.32 -9.42 1.14
N ILE A 137 -19.48 -10.73 1.04
CA ILE A 137 -19.49 -11.45 -0.23
C ILE A 137 -20.83 -11.17 -0.92
N GLN A 138 -20.81 -10.55 -2.09
CA GLN A 138 -22.01 -10.30 -2.86
C GLN A 138 -22.37 -11.50 -3.73
N THR A 139 -23.56 -12.08 -3.50
CA THR A 139 -24.11 -13.10 -4.38
C THR A 139 -24.91 -12.42 -5.48
N LEU A 140 -24.48 -12.60 -6.73
CA LEU A 140 -25.04 -11.95 -7.92
C LEU A 140 -26.15 -12.77 -8.54
N TRP A 141 -26.08 -14.10 -8.38
CA TRP A 141 -27.05 -15.02 -8.91
C TRP A 141 -27.15 -16.30 -8.06
N THR A 142 -28.37 -16.81 -7.92
CA THR A 142 -28.69 -18.11 -7.33
C THR A 142 -29.88 -18.71 -8.10
N PRO A 143 -30.13 -20.03 -7.98
CA PRO A 143 -31.33 -20.67 -8.52
C PRO A 143 -32.60 -19.94 -8.09
N GLN A 144 -33.51 -19.67 -9.02
CA GLN A 144 -34.79 -19.03 -8.71
C GLN A 144 -35.68 -19.91 -7.84
N ASN A 145 -35.63 -21.22 -8.09
CA ASN A 145 -36.32 -22.21 -7.26
C ASN A 145 -35.43 -22.62 -6.08
N THR A 146 -35.77 -22.17 -4.88
CA THR A 146 -35.02 -22.45 -3.64
C THR A 146 -34.94 -23.92 -3.27
N THR A 147 -35.79 -24.78 -3.84
CA THR A 147 -35.73 -26.23 -3.61
C THR A 147 -34.67 -26.93 -4.46
N LYS A 148 -34.15 -26.26 -5.49
CA LYS A 148 -33.09 -26.80 -6.37
C LYS A 148 -31.73 -26.25 -5.94
N GLU A 149 -30.78 -27.13 -5.77
CA GLU A 149 -29.40 -26.75 -5.49
C GLU A 149 -28.71 -26.11 -6.69
N PHE A 150 -29.07 -26.54 -7.90
CA PHE A 150 -28.52 -26.06 -9.18
C PHE A 150 -29.64 -25.72 -10.16
N ASP A 151 -29.45 -24.63 -10.91
CA ASP A 151 -30.36 -24.26 -11.98
C ASP A 151 -29.58 -23.85 -13.25
N VAL A 152 -30.29 -23.70 -14.35
CA VAL A 152 -29.69 -23.36 -15.64
C VAL A 152 -29.18 -21.92 -15.58
N LEU A 153 -27.91 -21.74 -15.94
CA LEU A 153 -27.27 -20.44 -16.12
C LEU A 153 -26.79 -20.34 -17.56
N GLU A 154 -27.29 -19.31 -18.24
CA GLU A 154 -26.89 -18.93 -19.58
C GLU A 154 -25.83 -17.82 -19.54
N THR A 155 -25.36 -17.39 -20.69
CA THR A 155 -24.50 -16.21 -20.83
C THR A 155 -25.19 -14.99 -20.23
N ALA A 156 -24.54 -14.33 -19.28
CA ALA A 156 -25.11 -13.20 -18.55
C ALA A 156 -24.03 -12.23 -18.05
N ASP A 157 -24.43 -10.99 -17.83
CA ASP A 157 -23.64 -9.91 -17.26
C ASP A 157 -24.27 -9.46 -15.95
N PHE A 158 -23.51 -9.50 -14.86
CA PHE A 158 -23.97 -9.13 -13.52
C PHE A 158 -23.23 -7.91 -13.04
N LYS A 159 -23.92 -6.78 -12.92
CA LYS A 159 -23.38 -5.56 -12.30
C LYS A 159 -23.23 -5.75 -10.81
N PHE A 160 -22.15 -5.24 -10.23
CA PHE A 160 -21.91 -5.29 -8.79
C PHE A 160 -21.42 -3.95 -8.25
N PHE A 161 -21.61 -3.79 -6.94
CA PHE A 161 -21.04 -2.75 -6.11
C PHE A 161 -20.64 -3.35 -4.75
N LEU A 162 -19.35 -3.26 -4.42
CA LEU A 162 -18.82 -3.69 -3.14
C LEU A 162 -18.34 -2.46 -2.36
N PRO A 163 -18.98 -2.09 -1.25
CA PRO A 163 -18.55 -0.94 -0.46
C PRO A 163 -17.18 -1.21 0.17
N LEU A 164 -16.33 -0.18 0.19
CA LEU A 164 -15.03 -0.23 0.88
C LEU A 164 -15.18 0.35 2.29
N PRO A 165 -14.79 -0.39 3.34
CA PRO A 165 -14.81 0.12 4.70
C PRO A 165 -13.87 1.32 4.86
N GLU A 166 -14.24 2.30 5.70
CA GLU A 166 -13.41 3.48 5.97
C GLU A 166 -12.06 3.16 6.62
N ASN A 167 -12.04 2.13 7.48
CA ASN A 167 -10.87 1.71 8.22
C ASN A 167 -9.96 0.72 7.48
N ILE A 168 -10.23 0.45 6.19
CA ILE A 168 -9.39 -0.44 5.40
C ILE A 168 -7.96 0.12 5.29
N PRO A 169 -6.89 -0.66 5.51
CA PRO A 169 -5.53 -0.20 5.27
C PRO A 169 -5.28 0.03 3.77
N PRO A 170 -4.37 0.93 3.39
CA PRO A 170 -3.97 1.12 1.99
C PRO A 170 -3.20 -0.09 1.46
N THR A 171 -3.12 -0.23 0.13
CA THR A 171 -2.17 -1.14 -0.51
C THR A 171 -0.75 -0.66 -0.24
N VAL A 172 0.08 -1.54 0.31
CA VAL A 172 1.49 -1.27 0.57
C VAL A 172 2.32 -2.43 0.05
N MET A 173 3.20 -2.14 -0.89
CA MET A 173 4.13 -3.14 -1.44
C MET A 173 5.52 -2.92 -0.84
N MET A 174 6.05 -3.96 -0.25
CA MET A 174 7.39 -4.03 0.32
C MET A 174 8.28 -4.95 -0.52
N MET A 175 9.49 -5.24 -0.05
CA MET A 175 10.40 -6.14 -0.76
C MET A 175 9.80 -7.54 -0.92
N LYS A 176 10.11 -8.20 -2.05
CA LYS A 176 9.74 -9.61 -2.34
C LYS A 176 8.23 -9.87 -2.21
N GLU A 177 7.41 -9.01 -2.81
CA GLU A 177 5.94 -9.15 -2.84
C GLU A 177 5.27 -9.19 -1.46
N SER A 178 5.98 -8.81 -0.41
CA SER A 178 5.42 -8.65 0.93
C SER A 178 4.66 -7.33 1.07
N GLY A 179 3.83 -7.22 2.11
CA GLY A 179 3.02 -6.05 2.37
C GLY A 179 1.52 -6.35 2.42
N ILE A 180 0.72 -5.37 2.02
CA ILE A 180 -0.74 -5.44 1.99
C ILE A 180 -1.22 -5.25 0.57
N ARG A 181 -1.93 -6.23 0.03
CA ARG A 181 -2.51 -6.21 -1.32
C ARG A 181 -3.96 -6.64 -1.30
N TYR A 182 -4.70 -6.29 -2.35
CA TYR A 182 -6.10 -6.60 -2.50
C TYR A 182 -6.36 -7.25 -3.84
N GLU A 183 -7.30 -8.19 -3.86
CA GLU A 183 -7.78 -8.87 -5.05
C GLU A 183 -9.30 -8.79 -5.12
N LEU A 184 -9.82 -8.46 -6.29
CA LEU A 184 -11.22 -8.63 -6.64
C LEU A 184 -11.38 -10.03 -7.21
N VAL A 185 -12.23 -10.83 -6.60
CA VAL A 185 -12.44 -12.23 -6.99
C VAL A 185 -13.87 -12.41 -7.43
N ALA A 186 -14.08 -12.87 -8.65
CA ALA A 186 -15.38 -13.35 -9.11
C ALA A 186 -15.36 -14.86 -9.29
N ALA A 187 -16.42 -15.53 -8.90
CA ALA A 187 -16.48 -16.99 -8.96
C ALA A 187 -17.89 -17.49 -9.34
N VAL A 188 -17.92 -18.59 -10.08
CA VAL A 188 -19.14 -19.34 -10.39
C VAL A 188 -18.99 -20.78 -9.92
N CYS A 189 -19.96 -21.23 -9.12
CA CYS A 189 -20.06 -22.64 -8.73
C CYS A 189 -21.04 -23.34 -9.66
N TYR A 190 -20.59 -24.39 -10.29
CA TYR A 190 -21.39 -25.15 -11.25
C TYR A 190 -21.26 -26.65 -11.05
N LYS A 191 -22.24 -27.40 -11.57
CA LYS A 191 -22.28 -28.85 -11.55
C LYS A 191 -21.40 -29.41 -12.66
N GLN A 192 -20.34 -30.10 -12.28
CA GLN A 192 -19.47 -30.83 -13.23
C GLN A 192 -19.99 -32.25 -13.35
N LYS A 193 -20.27 -32.68 -14.59
CA LYS A 193 -20.66 -34.06 -14.85
C LYS A 193 -19.50 -34.99 -14.48
N GLY A 194 -19.77 -35.99 -13.67
CA GLY A 194 -18.84 -37.09 -13.41
C GLY A 194 -18.62 -37.90 -14.67
N GLY A 195 -17.43 -38.47 -14.84
CA GLY A 195 -17.18 -39.49 -15.87
C GLY A 195 -17.99 -40.77 -15.55
N MET A 196 -17.90 -41.77 -16.46
CA MET A 196 -18.71 -43.00 -16.45
C MET A 196 -18.78 -43.74 -15.11
N PHE A 197 -17.87 -43.46 -14.15
CA PHE A 197 -17.83 -44.07 -12.80
C PHE A 197 -17.73 -43.07 -11.65
N LYS A 198 -17.86 -41.75 -11.93
CA LYS A 198 -17.77 -40.71 -10.89
C LYS A 198 -19.11 -39.99 -10.71
N LYS A 199 -19.52 -39.78 -9.46
CA LYS A 199 -20.69 -38.94 -9.14
C LYS A 199 -20.44 -37.50 -9.59
N ASP A 200 -21.52 -36.85 -10.01
CA ASP A 200 -21.52 -35.40 -10.26
C ASP A 200 -20.96 -34.65 -9.04
N ALA A 201 -20.04 -33.73 -9.28
CA ALA A 201 -19.44 -32.91 -8.24
C ALA A 201 -19.71 -31.42 -8.52
N SER A 202 -19.66 -30.59 -7.47
CA SER A 202 -19.62 -29.14 -7.64
C SER A 202 -18.19 -28.71 -7.94
N SER A 203 -18.04 -27.86 -8.94
CA SER A 203 -16.76 -27.23 -9.29
C SER A 203 -16.89 -25.72 -9.22
N VAL A 204 -15.80 -25.03 -8.87
CA VAL A 204 -15.76 -23.56 -8.81
C VAL A 204 -14.73 -23.07 -9.82
N ASN A 205 -15.19 -22.25 -10.77
CA ASN A 205 -14.32 -21.47 -11.63
C ASN A 205 -14.26 -20.04 -11.10
N LYS A 206 -13.05 -19.45 -11.10
CA LYS A 206 -12.81 -18.10 -10.57
C LYS A 206 -11.88 -17.31 -11.48
N THR A 207 -12.06 -15.99 -11.44
CA THR A 207 -11.12 -15.01 -11.99
C THR A 207 -10.76 -14.00 -10.91
N THR A 208 -9.57 -13.42 -11.01
CA THR A 208 -9.07 -12.43 -10.05
C THR A 208 -8.47 -11.24 -10.77
N GLU A 209 -8.67 -10.06 -10.19
CA GLU A 209 -8.05 -8.81 -10.62
C GLU A 209 -7.41 -8.11 -9.42
N ASP A 210 -6.21 -7.58 -9.59
CA ASP A 210 -5.52 -6.83 -8.54
C ASP A 210 -6.19 -5.47 -8.34
N LEU A 211 -6.45 -5.13 -7.07
CA LEU A 211 -6.96 -3.83 -6.67
C LEU A 211 -5.87 -3.04 -5.95
N ARG A 212 -5.61 -1.82 -6.42
CA ARG A 212 -4.74 -0.87 -5.71
C ARG A 212 -5.57 0.11 -4.91
N ILE A 213 -5.67 -0.11 -3.61
CA ILE A 213 -6.39 0.77 -2.69
C ILE A 213 -5.45 1.89 -2.23
N THR A 214 -5.76 3.11 -2.67
CA THR A 214 -5.09 4.33 -2.24
C THR A 214 -5.99 5.04 -1.26
N LYS A 215 -5.62 5.03 0.03
CA LYS A 215 -6.45 5.60 1.09
C LYS A 215 -6.12 7.05 1.36
N HIS A 216 -7.14 7.89 1.43
CA HIS A 216 -7.01 9.30 1.78
C HIS A 216 -7.13 9.52 3.30
N GLU A 217 -6.24 8.92 4.08
CA GLU A 217 -6.29 9.04 5.55
C GLU A 217 -6.25 10.48 6.07
N LEU A 218 -5.61 11.37 5.30
CA LEU A 218 -5.45 12.76 5.69
C LEU A 218 -6.74 13.57 5.60
N ASN A 219 -7.80 13.05 5.03
CA ASN A 219 -8.93 13.89 4.65
C ASN A 219 -9.98 14.04 5.73
N SER A 220 -10.37 12.99 6.42
CA SER A 220 -11.30 13.07 7.55
C SER A 220 -10.64 13.63 8.80
N ALA A 221 -9.35 13.40 8.99
CA ALA A 221 -8.56 13.84 10.13
C ALA A 221 -7.61 15.01 9.80
N TRP A 222 -7.73 15.65 8.63
CA TRP A 222 -6.84 16.71 8.18
C TRP A 222 -6.66 17.85 9.18
N PRO A 223 -7.71 18.38 9.86
CA PRO A 223 -7.54 19.41 10.87
C PRO A 223 -6.60 18.99 12.01
N LEU A 224 -6.60 17.70 12.39
CA LEU A 224 -5.72 17.16 13.43
C LEU A 224 -4.25 17.14 12.99
N TYR A 225 -4.00 16.89 11.72
CA TYR A 225 -2.63 16.85 11.18
C TYR A 225 -2.03 18.23 10.89
N ASN A 226 -2.85 19.29 10.86
CA ASN A 226 -2.42 20.67 10.67
C ASN A 226 -2.26 21.44 11.99
N GLN A 227 -2.33 20.77 13.12
CA GLN A 227 -2.09 21.43 14.42
C GLN A 227 -0.59 21.46 14.71
N PRO A 228 -0.04 22.62 15.11
CA PRO A 228 1.34 22.68 15.58
C PRO A 228 1.52 21.91 16.88
N ASP A 229 2.64 21.20 16.96
CA ASP A 229 3.05 20.48 18.18
C ASP A 229 4.41 20.97 18.65
N THR A 230 4.66 20.88 19.96
CA THR A 230 5.93 21.22 20.61
C THR A 230 6.43 20.06 21.44
N PHE A 231 7.71 19.75 21.30
CA PHE A 231 8.42 18.68 21.99
C PHE A 231 9.66 19.25 22.69
N ASN A 232 9.93 18.81 23.91
CA ASN A 232 11.03 19.31 24.71
C ASN A 232 11.96 18.17 25.14
N ALA A 233 13.23 18.48 25.22
CA ALA A 233 14.24 17.65 25.88
C ALA A 233 15.17 18.54 26.73
N THR A 234 15.68 18.00 27.82
CA THR A 234 16.58 18.73 28.72
C THR A 234 17.86 17.95 28.98
N ALA A 235 18.94 18.68 29.20
CA ALA A 235 20.23 18.13 29.63
C ALA A 235 20.83 18.97 30.76
N ALA A 236 21.90 18.47 31.37
CA ALA A 236 22.63 19.16 32.44
C ALA A 236 21.68 19.61 33.58
N ASN A 237 20.87 18.68 34.12
CA ASN A 237 19.88 18.92 35.18
C ASN A 237 18.89 20.04 34.87
N GLY A 238 18.45 20.14 33.62
CA GLY A 238 17.50 21.15 33.17
C GLY A 238 18.14 22.51 32.80
N ALA A 239 19.45 22.64 32.92
CA ALA A 239 20.14 23.89 32.57
C ALA A 239 20.25 24.12 31.04
N ILE A 240 20.04 23.11 30.26
CA ILE A 240 19.95 23.19 28.80
C ILE A 240 18.62 22.58 28.36
N GLU A 241 17.85 23.34 27.59
CA GLU A 241 16.57 22.93 27.05
C GLU A 241 16.60 22.99 25.52
N MET A 242 16.12 21.94 24.89
CA MET A 242 15.85 21.92 23.44
C MET A 242 14.35 21.83 23.22
N ILE A 243 13.84 22.73 22.42
CA ILE A 243 12.43 22.82 22.04
C ILE A 243 12.36 22.56 20.54
N VAL A 244 11.54 21.60 20.14
CA VAL A 244 11.27 21.30 18.72
C VAL A 244 9.81 21.57 18.43
N GLN A 245 9.54 22.45 17.48
CA GLN A 245 8.20 22.82 17.05
C GLN A 245 7.98 22.36 15.61
N ARG A 246 6.87 21.68 15.36
CA ARG A 246 6.43 21.32 14.01
C ARG A 246 5.06 21.95 13.70
N PRO A 247 4.84 22.48 12.49
CA PRO A 247 3.56 23.07 12.11
C PRO A 247 2.51 22.03 11.75
N TYR A 248 2.91 20.82 11.43
CA TYR A 248 2.02 19.73 11.00
C TYR A 248 2.68 18.36 11.20
N SER A 249 1.84 17.34 11.31
CA SER A 249 2.27 15.96 11.61
C SER A 249 2.09 14.98 10.45
N ALA A 250 1.72 15.44 9.24
CA ALA A 250 1.55 14.60 8.07
C ALA A 250 2.15 15.23 6.82
N PHE A 251 2.65 14.39 5.93
CA PHE A 251 3.18 14.78 4.62
C PHE A 251 2.96 13.65 3.60
N GLY A 252 3.14 13.94 2.33
CA GLY A 252 3.06 12.99 1.22
C GLY A 252 4.18 13.20 0.21
N PRO A 253 4.07 12.59 -0.97
CA PRO A 253 5.06 12.73 -2.04
C PRO A 253 5.31 14.20 -2.39
N ASN A 254 6.60 14.58 -2.52
CA ASN A 254 7.09 15.94 -2.81
C ASN A 254 6.84 16.98 -1.72
N ASP A 255 6.26 16.62 -0.58
CA ASP A 255 6.21 17.51 0.57
C ASP A 255 7.58 17.57 1.28
N ARG A 256 7.73 18.54 2.18
CA ARG A 256 8.93 18.74 2.99
C ARG A 256 8.54 18.67 4.46
N ILE A 257 9.40 18.11 5.29
CA ILE A 257 9.22 18.19 6.75
C ILE A 257 9.82 19.50 7.22
N LEU A 258 8.94 20.39 7.72
CA LEU A 258 9.34 21.66 8.28
C LEU A 258 9.25 21.59 9.80
N LEU A 259 10.28 22.09 10.49
CA LEU A 259 10.27 22.27 11.93
C LEU A 259 11.22 23.39 12.35
N THR A 260 11.06 23.88 13.59
CA THR A 260 11.96 24.81 14.22
C THR A 260 12.54 24.14 15.45
N ALA A 261 13.88 24.10 15.55
CA ALA A 261 14.57 23.65 16.73
C ALA A 261 15.18 24.86 17.46
N VAL A 262 14.94 24.97 18.75
CA VAL A 262 15.43 26.04 19.61
C VAL A 262 16.21 25.42 20.76
N LEU A 263 17.41 25.91 21.01
CA LEU A 263 18.27 25.52 22.11
C LEU A 263 18.45 26.71 23.06
N LYS A 264 18.11 26.52 24.35
CA LYS A 264 18.26 27.52 25.41
C LYS A 264 19.25 27.02 26.45
N SER A 265 19.99 27.95 27.04
CA SER A 265 20.95 27.64 28.11
C SER A 265 20.83 28.61 29.27
N SER A 266 20.70 28.04 30.47
CA SER A 266 20.88 28.75 31.75
C SER A 266 22.24 28.41 32.40
N GLN A 267 23.08 27.63 31.73
CA GLN A 267 24.40 27.23 32.25
C GLN A 267 25.33 28.43 32.40
N PRO A 268 26.08 28.55 33.54
CA PRO A 268 27.05 29.60 33.70
C PRO A 268 28.27 29.48 32.79
N LYS A 269 28.65 28.23 32.43
CA LYS A 269 29.78 27.98 31.55
C LYS A 269 29.31 27.89 30.10
N PRO A 270 29.85 28.72 29.20
CA PRO A 270 29.48 28.70 27.80
C PRO A 270 29.99 27.38 27.14
N PHE A 271 29.28 26.92 26.10
CA PHE A 271 29.63 25.77 25.29
C PHE A 271 29.37 26.04 23.82
N ARG A 272 30.01 25.28 22.94
CA ARG A 272 29.87 25.43 21.50
C ARG A 272 28.74 24.56 20.98
N VAL A 273 27.80 25.15 20.25
CA VAL A 273 26.72 24.49 19.52
C VAL A 273 27.16 24.31 18.09
N LYS A 274 27.38 23.07 17.65
CA LYS A 274 27.75 22.74 16.25
C LYS A 274 26.56 22.76 15.31
N GLY A 275 25.36 22.48 15.81
CA GLY A 275 24.14 22.49 15.02
C GLY A 275 23.12 21.46 15.46
N PHE A 276 22.22 21.15 14.55
CA PHE A 276 21.20 20.10 14.72
C PHE A 276 21.36 18.98 13.68
N GLU A 277 21.16 17.76 14.11
CA GLU A 277 21.04 16.59 13.25
C GLU A 277 19.61 16.04 13.33
N CYS A 278 19.03 15.73 12.19
CA CYS A 278 17.69 15.16 12.09
C CYS A 278 17.75 13.82 11.40
N THR A 279 17.06 12.82 11.95
CA THR A 279 16.98 11.48 11.38
C THR A 279 15.52 11.05 11.33
N LEU A 280 15.00 10.80 10.12
CA LEU A 280 13.68 10.21 9.93
C LEU A 280 13.82 8.71 9.81
N LEU A 281 13.09 8.00 10.65
CA LEU A 281 13.02 6.55 10.70
C LEU A 281 11.67 6.08 10.16
N GLU A 282 11.69 5.11 9.26
CA GLU A 282 10.54 4.28 8.94
C GLU A 282 10.53 3.11 9.91
N VAL A 283 9.40 2.90 10.56
CA VAL A 283 9.21 1.89 11.62
C VAL A 283 8.16 0.90 11.13
N VAL A 284 8.59 -0.35 10.89
CA VAL A 284 7.68 -1.44 10.51
C VAL A 284 7.49 -2.35 11.72
N THR A 285 6.26 -2.51 12.16
CA THR A 285 5.88 -3.41 13.25
C THR A 285 5.07 -4.57 12.69
N VAL A 286 5.48 -5.78 13.04
CA VAL A 286 4.81 -7.02 12.65
C VAL A 286 4.25 -7.70 13.88
N THR A 287 2.94 -7.96 13.86
CA THR A 287 2.23 -8.74 14.88
C THR A 287 1.92 -10.11 14.31
N GLN A 288 2.39 -11.15 14.97
CA GLN A 288 2.08 -12.53 14.58
C GLN A 288 0.67 -12.89 15.05
N ILE A 289 -0.17 -13.30 14.11
CA ILE A 289 -1.50 -13.80 14.43
C ILE A 289 -1.45 -15.33 14.37
N PRO A 290 -1.85 -16.03 15.43
CA PRO A 290 -1.92 -17.48 15.40
C PRO A 290 -2.86 -17.96 14.30
N SER A 291 -2.44 -18.94 13.52
CA SER A 291 -3.29 -19.61 12.54
C SER A 291 -4.52 -20.20 13.26
N SER A 292 -5.70 -19.90 12.75
CA SER A 292 -6.99 -20.35 13.32
C SER A 292 -7.20 -21.86 13.26
N GLN A 293 -6.31 -22.62 12.63
CA GLN A 293 -6.43 -24.07 12.46
C GLN A 293 -6.00 -24.87 13.71
N ASP A 294 -5.22 -24.29 14.61
CA ASP A 294 -4.80 -24.95 15.84
C ASP A 294 -5.82 -24.76 16.98
N LYS A 295 -7.00 -25.36 16.85
CA LYS A 295 -8.07 -25.33 17.89
C LYS A 295 -7.70 -26.04 19.21
N LYS A 296 -6.53 -26.68 19.31
CA LYS A 296 -6.22 -27.56 20.46
C LYS A 296 -5.44 -26.94 21.60
N LYS A 297 -4.77 -25.79 21.44
CA LYS A 297 -4.15 -25.04 22.57
C LYS A 297 -4.04 -23.56 22.20
N PRO A 298 -4.41 -22.62 23.09
CA PRO A 298 -4.14 -21.20 22.86
C PRO A 298 -2.62 -21.00 22.83
N LYS A 299 -2.05 -20.86 21.65
CA LYS A 299 -0.63 -20.46 21.53
C LYS A 299 -0.51 -19.04 22.08
N LYS A 300 0.47 -18.84 22.98
CA LYS A 300 0.86 -17.50 23.43
C LYS A 300 1.18 -16.65 22.21
N VAL A 301 0.44 -15.57 22.01
CA VAL A 301 0.73 -14.60 20.95
C VAL A 301 2.12 -14.03 21.22
N ALA A 302 3.04 -14.15 20.27
CA ALA A 302 4.35 -13.56 20.39
C ALA A 302 4.22 -12.02 20.42
N PRO A 303 5.07 -11.32 21.19
CA PRO A 303 5.07 -9.86 21.19
C PRO A 303 5.34 -9.32 19.79
N PRO A 304 4.79 -8.14 19.43
CA PRO A 304 5.08 -7.50 18.18
C PRO A 304 6.58 -7.31 17.98
N THR A 305 7.06 -7.51 16.77
CA THR A 305 8.46 -7.29 16.39
C THR A 305 8.56 -6.03 15.56
N THR A 306 9.37 -5.08 16.00
CA THR A 306 9.57 -3.80 15.32
C THR A 306 10.96 -3.73 14.70
N LYS A 307 11.04 -3.22 13.49
CA LYS A 307 12.28 -2.86 12.79
C LYS A 307 12.19 -1.45 12.26
N SER A 308 13.29 -0.72 12.38
CA SER A 308 13.41 0.63 11.83
C SER A 308 14.51 0.70 10.79
N ARG A 309 14.33 1.59 9.81
CA ARG A 309 15.37 1.99 8.86
C ARG A 309 15.39 3.49 8.72
N THR A 310 16.57 4.07 8.55
CA THR A 310 16.73 5.47 8.24
C THR A 310 16.29 5.72 6.79
N VAL A 311 15.38 6.67 6.60
CA VAL A 311 14.86 7.07 5.27
C VAL A 311 15.32 8.46 4.86
N ALA A 312 15.63 9.33 5.82
CA ALA A 312 16.23 10.64 5.57
C ALA A 312 17.08 11.09 6.74
N THR A 313 18.15 11.82 6.43
CA THR A 313 18.99 12.54 7.40
C THR A 313 19.25 13.94 6.91
N ALA A 314 19.32 14.90 7.84
CA ALA A 314 19.67 16.27 7.52
C ALA A 314 20.50 16.86 8.65
N ARG A 315 21.47 17.74 8.30
CA ARG A 315 22.34 18.46 9.25
C ARG A 315 22.22 19.94 9.03
N TYR A 316 22.10 20.66 10.11
CA TYR A 316 21.95 22.13 10.13
C TYR A 316 23.06 22.72 10.99
N PRO A 317 24.17 23.14 10.40
CA PRO A 317 25.29 23.70 11.14
C PRO A 317 24.92 25.10 11.69
N ILE A 318 25.35 25.39 12.93
CA ILE A 318 25.25 26.72 13.57
C ILE A 318 26.64 27.22 13.85
N ASP A 319 27.48 26.42 14.53
CA ASP A 319 28.87 26.66 14.90
C ASP A 319 29.08 27.94 15.74
N GLU A 320 28.26 28.10 16.77
CA GLU A 320 28.30 29.28 17.62
C GLU A 320 28.39 28.91 19.10
N THR A 321 28.87 29.84 19.91
CA THR A 321 28.92 29.68 21.38
C THR A 321 27.60 30.10 22.02
N LEU A 322 27.11 29.27 22.95
CA LEU A 322 25.91 29.53 23.73
C LEU A 322 26.28 29.69 25.21
N GLY A 323 26.03 30.87 25.74
CA GLY A 323 26.25 31.21 27.17
C GLY A 323 24.95 31.24 27.95
N ARG A 324 25.03 31.68 29.23
CA ARG A 324 23.91 31.79 30.12
C ARG A 324 22.85 32.79 29.59
N GLY A 325 21.60 32.39 29.58
CA GLY A 325 20.47 33.16 29.06
C GLY A 325 20.44 33.27 27.53
N GLY A 326 21.39 32.58 26.85
CA GLY A 326 21.41 32.55 25.40
C GLY A 326 20.40 31.58 24.79
N GLU A 327 20.03 31.88 23.53
CA GLU A 327 19.15 31.06 22.70
C GLU A 327 19.73 30.96 21.29
N LYS A 328 19.65 29.74 20.73
CA LYS A 328 19.98 29.48 19.32
C LYS A 328 18.84 28.72 18.66
N SER A 329 18.44 29.17 17.46
CA SER A 329 17.36 28.51 16.72
C SER A 329 17.80 28.19 15.29
N ALA A 330 17.23 27.10 14.77
CA ALA A 330 17.36 26.74 13.36
C ALA A 330 16.01 26.36 12.79
N ARG A 331 15.75 26.84 11.58
CA ARG A 331 14.65 26.39 10.75
C ARG A 331 15.13 25.19 9.95
N ILE A 332 14.50 24.06 10.16
CA ILE A 332 14.88 22.78 9.60
C ILE A 332 13.89 22.43 8.50
N ASP A 333 14.39 22.06 7.34
CA ASP A 333 13.62 21.76 6.14
C ASP A 333 14.17 20.48 5.46
N ILE A 334 13.53 19.33 5.74
CA ILE A 334 13.97 18.04 5.26
C ILE A 334 13.19 17.69 3.98
N PRO A 335 13.86 17.63 2.81
CA PRO A 335 13.23 17.18 1.57
C PRO A 335 12.99 15.68 1.63
N MET A 336 11.83 15.24 1.13
CA MET A 336 11.46 13.84 1.09
C MET A 336 11.54 13.29 -0.32
N ALA A 337 12.23 12.16 -0.49
CA ALA A 337 12.27 11.43 -1.75
C ALA A 337 10.98 10.61 -1.91
N PRO A 338 10.12 10.90 -2.90
CA PRO A 338 8.80 10.28 -3.01
C PRO A 338 8.86 8.77 -3.22
N ASP A 339 9.88 8.27 -3.91
CA ASP A 339 9.96 6.86 -4.34
C ASP A 339 10.44 5.90 -3.24
N LYS A 340 10.84 6.43 -2.10
CA LYS A 340 11.45 5.64 -1.00
C LYS A 340 10.54 5.43 0.20
N LEU A 341 9.39 6.09 0.23
CA LEU A 341 8.51 6.06 1.38
C LEU A 341 7.31 5.14 1.15
N LEU A 342 7.05 4.29 2.15
CA LEU A 342 5.79 3.57 2.24
C LEU A 342 4.72 4.51 2.82
N VAL A 343 3.46 4.31 2.44
CA VAL A 343 2.37 5.00 3.14
C VAL A 343 2.20 4.45 4.56
N THR A 344 1.81 5.31 5.50
CA THR A 344 1.52 4.89 6.88
C THR A 344 0.38 3.88 6.91
N VAL A 345 0.56 2.79 7.66
CA VAL A 345 -0.44 1.75 7.90
C VAL A 345 -0.68 1.63 9.39
N ARG A 346 -1.90 1.96 9.84
CA ARG A 346 -2.29 1.87 11.27
C ARG A 346 -3.23 0.71 11.58
N ASN A 347 -4.00 0.27 10.57
CA ASN A 347 -5.07 -0.72 10.73
C ASN A 347 -4.76 -2.02 9.99
N GLY A 348 -3.49 -2.32 9.76
CA GLY A 348 -3.06 -3.63 9.27
C GLY A 348 -3.29 -4.68 10.36
N ARG A 349 -3.70 -5.86 9.95
CA ARG A 349 -3.89 -6.97 10.90
C ARG A 349 -2.55 -7.49 11.43
N SER A 350 -1.58 -7.63 10.53
CA SER A 350 -0.25 -8.17 10.84
C SER A 350 0.87 -7.16 10.64
N ILE A 351 0.63 -6.10 9.86
CA ILE A 351 1.66 -5.15 9.44
C ILE A 351 1.20 -3.73 9.76
N GLU A 352 2.04 -3.01 10.49
CA GLU A 352 1.93 -1.57 10.69
C GLU A 352 3.17 -0.86 10.16
N VAL A 353 2.98 0.32 9.58
CA VAL A 353 4.05 1.19 9.08
C VAL A 353 3.87 2.58 9.66
N GLY A 354 4.87 3.05 10.37
CA GLY A 354 4.90 4.39 10.96
C GLY A 354 6.21 5.12 10.66
N TYR A 355 6.25 6.40 11.03
CA TYR A 355 7.43 7.23 10.88
C TYR A 355 7.71 7.99 12.15
N GLU A 356 8.98 8.04 12.54
CA GLU A 356 9.46 8.75 13.72
C GLU A 356 10.65 9.62 13.33
N LEU A 357 10.60 10.89 13.73
CA LEU A 357 11.71 11.81 13.57
C LEU A 357 12.45 11.94 14.91
N GLU A 358 13.76 11.87 14.83
CA GLU A 358 14.67 12.24 15.90
C GLU A 358 15.37 13.56 15.53
N VAL A 359 15.40 14.51 16.48
CA VAL A 359 16.14 15.76 16.36
C VAL A 359 17.15 15.83 17.50
N LYS A 360 18.42 15.93 17.16
CA LYS A 360 19.54 15.97 18.09
C LYS A 360 20.29 17.29 18.02
N ALA A 361 20.53 17.91 19.16
CA ALA A 361 21.46 19.02 19.24
C ALA A 361 22.89 18.49 19.39
N VAL A 362 23.80 18.95 18.54
CA VAL A 362 25.22 18.58 18.55
C VAL A 362 25.98 19.70 19.26
N CYS A 363 26.39 19.43 20.51
CA CYS A 363 27.08 20.40 21.37
C CYS A 363 28.38 19.81 21.91
N GLU A 364 29.44 20.66 22.03
CA GLU A 364 30.70 20.24 22.64
C GLU A 364 30.60 20.20 24.17
N GLY A 365 31.03 19.10 24.76
CA GLY A 365 31.08 18.96 26.21
C GLY A 365 29.73 18.81 26.93
N ILE A 366 28.64 18.65 26.16
CA ILE A 366 27.30 18.43 26.68
C ILE A 366 26.86 16.99 26.40
N PRO A 367 26.20 16.30 27.35
CA PRO A 367 25.60 15.00 27.12
C PRO A 367 24.63 15.04 25.92
N GLU A 368 24.35 13.87 25.34
CA GLU A 368 23.38 13.76 24.24
C GLU A 368 22.05 14.43 24.60
N LEU A 369 21.64 15.40 23.77
CA LEU A 369 20.38 16.10 23.89
C LEU A 369 19.59 15.87 22.61
N ALA A 370 18.53 15.05 22.70
CA ALA A 370 17.73 14.67 21.56
C ALA A 370 16.23 14.61 21.93
N VAL A 371 15.38 15.07 21.04
CA VAL A 371 13.94 14.76 21.02
C VAL A 371 13.75 13.58 20.09
N LYS A 372 13.23 12.47 20.61
CA LYS A 372 13.02 11.22 19.88
C LYS A 372 11.52 10.89 19.77
N GLY A 373 11.16 10.10 18.76
CA GLY A 373 9.81 9.56 18.62
C GLY A 373 8.77 10.58 18.18
N ILE A 374 9.16 11.67 17.51
CA ILE A 374 8.21 12.61 16.89
C ILE A 374 7.50 11.90 15.74
N LYS A 375 6.24 11.50 15.96
CA LYS A 375 5.48 10.69 15.00
C LYS A 375 4.98 11.51 13.82
N TYR A 376 5.16 10.97 12.62
CA TYR A 376 4.62 11.51 11.38
C TYR A 376 3.74 10.50 10.66
N VAL A 377 2.81 11.02 9.85
CA VAL A 377 1.98 10.25 8.95
C VAL A 377 2.41 10.51 7.51
N VAL A 378 2.66 9.45 6.77
CA VAL A 378 2.94 9.53 5.33
C VAL A 378 1.70 9.13 4.56
N GLY A 379 1.12 10.09 3.84
CA GLY A 379 -0.03 9.86 2.96
C GLY A 379 0.40 9.54 1.53
N PRO A 380 -0.52 8.98 0.71
CA PRO A 380 -0.25 8.68 -0.70
C PRO A 380 -0.29 9.93 -1.60
N PHE A 381 -0.74 11.06 -1.09
CA PHE A 381 -0.87 12.33 -1.80
C PHE A 381 -0.17 13.44 -1.04
N SER A 382 0.31 14.45 -1.77
CA SER A 382 0.82 15.66 -1.15
C SER A 382 -0.25 16.36 -0.31
N ARG A 383 0.18 17.21 0.63
CA ARG A 383 -0.73 17.99 1.47
C ARG A 383 -1.67 18.88 0.64
N ALA A 384 -1.14 19.49 -0.43
CA ALA A 384 -1.93 20.33 -1.32
C ALA A 384 -3.07 19.55 -1.99
N HIS A 385 -2.77 18.36 -2.56
CA HIS A 385 -3.78 17.47 -3.15
C HIS A 385 -4.80 16.98 -2.11
N SER A 386 -4.33 16.62 -0.92
CA SER A 386 -5.21 16.17 0.16
C SER A 386 -6.19 17.25 0.60
N GLN A 387 -5.75 18.52 0.67
CA GLN A 387 -6.61 19.65 0.99
C GLN A 387 -7.68 19.92 -0.09
N GLN A 388 -7.32 19.75 -1.37
CA GLN A 388 -8.28 19.91 -2.47
C GLN A 388 -9.36 18.83 -2.47
N ALA A 389 -9.02 17.59 -2.14
CA ALA A 389 -9.96 16.46 -2.11
C ALA A 389 -11.01 16.56 -1.00
N VAL A 390 -10.78 17.38 0.05
CA VAL A 390 -11.72 17.59 1.17
C VAL A 390 -12.72 18.70 0.86
N ARG A 391 -12.36 19.67 0.02
CA ARG A 391 -13.25 20.75 -0.43
C ARG A 391 -14.23 20.26 -1.50
#